data_a7e0251398c2812f69e5693582a8fa83
#
_entry.id   a7e0251398c2812f69e5693582a8fa83
#
_cell.length_a   1.000
_cell.length_b   1.000
_cell.length_c   1.000
_cell.angle_alpha   90.00
_cell.angle_beta   90.00
_cell.angle_gamma   90.00
#
_symmetry.space_group_name_H-M   'P 1'
#
loop_
_entity.id
_entity.type
_entity.pdbx_description
1 polymer ?
#
loop_
_entity_poly.entity_id
_entity_poly.type
_entity_poly.pdbx_seq_one_letter_code
_entity_poly.pdbx_strand_id
1 'polypeptide(L)'
;MNRNLPLFPTITEWVPPDHFPDLSDAKEIAIDLETCDPHLESMGPGWPRNDGYIVGYAVAVEGWSGYFPVAHGGGGNLDRGVVERWMRKVLATPADKIMHNAAYDAGWLVASGFTITGRIIDTMAAAPIIDENRFSFSLNALGFEYLKEVKSEQGLKEAAGDFGVHAKKELWKLPAMYVGEYAEQDAALTLKLWNHFKILLRNEEVESIFNLESELLPILVDLTKQGIRFDRDKAQRVIRDYQDREAKLLQDLKKMCGRTVDIWAAGSIAIAFDSLKISYPKSTTGLPSFTRSYLESCEHPVAQMIVEARELNKTHGTFLQPYLDFSKHDGRIHPHVNQLRSDEGGTVTGRLSMAQPNLQQVPARHEIIGPLVRSLFLPEEGNLWAANDFSSQEPRLLVHYATLLDLPGAEKMAEAYRENPDTDFHQMVADMAGIKRKAAKTIGLGLMYGMGKAKLAQSLDLPLDEASDLIATFHSKVPFLRGTVDAVMRRIEHPASGGAIRTLLGRKCRFPLWEPTEWGVNKALPREEAVAKYGPRIKRAMTYKGLNRLIQGSAADQTKAGMVALHKAGFRLLLQVHDEVALSVRNKDEAYEAAEIMAKAVNLEVPSRVDVEIGPSWGEAA
;
A
#
# COMPACT_ATOMS: atom_id res chain seq x y z
N MET A 1 24.50 -34.57 -5.08
CA MET A 1 24.54 -33.26 -5.76
C MET A 1 25.71 -33.30 -6.74
N ASN A 2 25.44 -33.52 -8.04
CA ASN A 2 26.48 -33.38 -9.07
C ASN A 2 26.68 -31.87 -9.29
N ARG A 3 27.70 -31.29 -8.67
CA ARG A 3 28.14 -29.93 -8.96
C ARG A 3 29.02 -30.01 -10.21
N ASN A 4 28.51 -29.57 -11.35
CA ASN A 4 29.37 -29.19 -12.46
C ASN A 4 30.06 -27.89 -12.03
N LEU A 5 31.22 -28.00 -11.42
CA LEU A 5 32.08 -26.85 -11.20
C LEU A 5 32.55 -26.34 -12.57
N PRO A 6 32.54 -25.03 -12.83
CA PRO A 6 33.04 -24.47 -14.08
C PRO A 6 34.50 -24.82 -14.23
N LEU A 7 34.91 -25.20 -15.45
CA LEU A 7 36.32 -25.49 -15.76
C LEU A 7 37.24 -24.28 -15.59
N PHE A 8 36.68 -23.09 -15.78
CA PHE A 8 37.35 -21.79 -15.64
C PHE A 8 36.41 -20.85 -14.89
N PRO A 9 36.43 -20.89 -13.54
CA PRO A 9 35.56 -20.04 -12.75
C PRO A 9 35.93 -18.55 -12.88
N THR A 10 34.96 -17.68 -12.72
CA THR A 10 35.18 -16.24 -12.58
C THR A 10 36.25 -15.96 -11.51
N ILE A 11 37.19 -15.06 -11.81
CA ILE A 11 38.26 -14.69 -10.88
C ILE A 11 37.78 -13.58 -9.97
N THR A 12 37.97 -13.71 -8.66
CA THR A 12 37.75 -12.69 -7.66
C THR A 12 38.84 -12.70 -6.62
N GLU A 13 39.23 -11.53 -6.15
CA GLU A 13 40.20 -11.36 -5.07
C GLU A 13 39.54 -11.12 -3.72
N TRP A 14 38.21 -11.03 -3.68
CA TRP A 14 37.47 -10.76 -2.47
C TRP A 14 37.61 -11.91 -1.47
N VAL A 15 37.88 -11.54 -0.21
CA VAL A 15 37.93 -12.46 0.94
C VAL A 15 37.09 -11.88 2.09
N PRO A 16 36.42 -12.72 2.90
CA PRO A 16 35.68 -12.23 4.06
C PRO A 16 36.58 -11.52 5.05
N PRO A 17 36.07 -10.54 5.82
CA PRO A 17 36.85 -9.88 6.87
C PRO A 17 37.45 -10.88 7.87
N ASP A 18 38.70 -10.67 8.22
CA ASP A 18 39.45 -11.50 9.19
C ASP A 18 39.23 -11.04 10.64
N HIS A 19 38.61 -9.91 10.86
CA HIS A 19 38.31 -9.33 12.17
C HIS A 19 36.91 -8.73 12.22
N PHE A 20 36.41 -8.53 13.43
CA PHE A 20 35.11 -7.94 13.73
C PHE A 20 35.35 -6.55 14.36
N PRO A 21 35.15 -5.45 13.63
CA PRO A 21 35.41 -4.12 14.16
C PRO A 21 34.48 -3.79 15.34
N ASP A 22 34.97 -2.98 16.27
CA ASP A 22 34.15 -2.39 17.31
C ASP A 22 33.41 -1.18 16.71
N LEU A 23 32.09 -1.25 16.67
CA LEU A 23 31.21 -0.21 16.13
C LEU A 23 30.40 0.50 17.24
N SER A 24 30.85 0.39 18.50
CA SER A 24 30.12 0.98 19.64
C SER A 24 30.00 2.51 19.59
N ASP A 25 30.98 3.18 18.99
CA ASP A 25 31.01 4.63 18.84
C ASP A 25 30.37 5.14 17.54
N ALA A 26 29.97 4.25 16.65
CA ALA A 26 29.30 4.62 15.40
C ALA A 26 27.95 5.27 15.70
N LYS A 27 27.63 6.34 14.98
CA LYS A 27 26.32 7.02 15.07
C LYS A 27 25.32 6.44 14.07
N GLU A 28 25.80 5.95 12.97
CA GLU A 28 25.06 5.43 11.84
C GLU A 28 25.73 4.17 11.32
N ILE A 29 24.97 3.10 11.17
CA ILE A 29 25.46 1.80 10.68
C ILE A 29 24.51 1.35 9.58
N ALA A 30 25.01 1.24 8.35
CA ALA A 30 24.25 0.65 7.27
C ALA A 30 24.33 -0.87 7.33
N ILE A 31 23.22 -1.52 7.09
CA ILE A 31 23.08 -2.98 7.11
C ILE A 31 22.30 -3.41 5.88
N ASP A 32 22.79 -4.42 5.21
CA ASP A 32 22.15 -5.11 4.09
C ASP A 32 22.29 -6.62 4.29
N LEU A 33 21.25 -7.38 3.98
CA LEU A 33 21.23 -8.82 4.19
C LEU A 33 21.17 -9.57 2.87
N GLU A 34 22.03 -10.56 2.72
CA GLU A 34 21.82 -11.55 1.69
C GLU A 34 21.02 -12.74 2.28
N THR A 35 20.01 -13.17 1.55
CA THR A 35 19.04 -14.15 2.07
C THR A 35 18.78 -15.29 1.09
N CYS A 36 18.35 -16.41 1.62
CA CYS A 36 17.65 -17.46 0.89
C CYS A 36 16.15 -17.28 1.15
N ASP A 37 15.42 -16.78 0.18
CA ASP A 37 13.97 -16.57 0.24
C ASP A 37 13.31 -17.20 -1.00
N PRO A 38 13.04 -18.51 -0.97
CA PRO A 38 12.71 -19.28 -2.16
C PRO A 38 11.31 -18.97 -2.72
N HIS A 39 10.41 -18.45 -1.91
CA HIS A 39 9.03 -18.17 -2.29
C HIS A 39 8.67 -16.68 -2.30
N LEU A 40 9.67 -15.79 -2.28
CA LEU A 40 9.48 -14.34 -2.23
C LEU A 40 8.49 -13.82 -3.28
N GLU A 41 8.60 -14.27 -4.53
CA GLU A 41 7.72 -13.80 -5.60
C GLU A 41 6.27 -14.28 -5.49
N SER A 42 6.06 -15.48 -4.95
CA SER A 42 4.72 -16.11 -4.90
C SER A 42 3.99 -15.86 -3.59
N MET A 43 4.73 -15.78 -2.48
CA MET A 43 4.18 -15.75 -1.13
C MET A 43 4.57 -14.48 -0.34
N GLY A 44 5.35 -13.58 -0.95
CA GLY A 44 5.96 -12.45 -0.26
C GLY A 44 7.15 -12.88 0.61
N PRO A 45 7.72 -11.93 1.40
CA PRO A 45 8.88 -12.20 2.25
C PRO A 45 8.68 -13.42 3.14
N GLY A 46 9.70 -14.30 3.16
CA GLY A 46 9.65 -15.58 3.89
C GLY A 46 9.82 -15.44 5.40
N TRP A 47 10.43 -14.34 5.86
CA TRP A 47 10.80 -14.16 7.26
C TRP A 47 9.64 -14.27 8.27
N PRO A 48 8.39 -13.84 8.01
CA PRO A 48 7.30 -14.01 8.98
C PRO A 48 6.90 -15.47 9.19
N ARG A 49 7.15 -16.30 8.14
CA ARG A 49 6.78 -17.73 8.11
C ARG A 49 7.95 -18.66 8.40
N ASN A 50 9.16 -18.13 8.71
CA ASN A 50 10.41 -18.90 8.78
C ASN A 50 10.70 -19.70 7.49
N ASP A 51 10.33 -19.15 6.33
CA ASP A 51 10.49 -19.75 5.01
C ASP A 51 11.73 -19.16 4.33
N GLY A 52 12.87 -19.62 4.74
CA GLY A 52 14.18 -19.13 4.31
C GLY A 52 15.13 -18.84 5.47
N TYR A 53 16.22 -18.13 5.19
CA TYR A 53 17.23 -17.78 6.21
C TYR A 53 18.20 -16.70 5.71
N ILE A 54 18.90 -16.05 6.65
CA ILE A 54 19.97 -15.11 6.36
C ILE A 54 21.22 -15.89 5.91
N VAL A 55 21.76 -15.48 4.77
CA VAL A 55 22.95 -16.07 4.12
C VAL A 55 24.22 -15.31 4.50
N GLY A 56 24.10 -14.00 4.72
CA GLY A 56 25.20 -13.16 5.16
C GLY A 56 24.75 -11.75 5.55
N TYR A 57 25.64 -11.04 6.20
CA TYR A 57 25.43 -9.71 6.75
C TYR A 57 26.44 -8.75 6.14
N ALA A 58 26.00 -7.77 5.37
CA ALA A 58 26.82 -6.65 4.95
C ALA A 58 26.65 -5.48 5.93
N VAL A 59 27.74 -4.88 6.36
CA VAL A 59 27.74 -3.78 7.31
C VAL A 59 28.67 -2.69 6.81
N ALA A 60 28.22 -1.43 6.86
CA ALA A 60 29.06 -0.29 6.52
C ALA A 60 28.93 0.83 7.55
N VAL A 61 30.04 1.47 7.83
CA VAL A 61 30.16 2.74 8.56
C VAL A 61 31.06 3.67 7.76
N GLU A 62 31.17 4.92 8.17
CA GLU A 62 32.05 5.86 7.47
C GLU A 62 33.49 5.32 7.40
N GLY A 63 34.00 5.19 6.16
CA GLY A 63 35.36 4.73 5.89
C GLY A 63 35.58 3.22 5.94
N TRP A 64 34.55 2.41 6.21
CA TRP A 64 34.68 0.95 6.24
C TRP A 64 33.38 0.23 5.84
N SER A 65 33.55 -0.89 5.12
CA SER A 65 32.47 -1.86 4.87
C SER A 65 33.02 -3.28 4.90
N GLY A 66 32.17 -4.26 5.22
CA GLY A 66 32.52 -5.67 5.22
C GLY A 66 31.28 -6.55 5.09
N TYR A 67 31.45 -7.70 4.42
CA TYR A 67 30.42 -8.73 4.28
C TYR A 67 30.82 -9.98 5.07
N PHE A 68 29.93 -10.49 5.91
CA PHE A 68 30.14 -11.64 6.80
C PHE A 68 29.22 -12.79 6.35
N PRO A 69 29.69 -13.66 5.44
CA PRO A 69 28.92 -14.81 4.95
C PRO A 69 28.79 -15.88 6.01
N VAL A 70 27.58 -16.49 6.15
CA VAL A 70 27.34 -17.53 7.18
C VAL A 70 26.63 -18.77 6.63
N ALA A 71 25.99 -18.69 5.46
CA ALA A 71 25.18 -19.80 4.97
C ALA A 71 25.13 -19.93 3.42
N HIS A 72 26.19 -19.53 2.71
CA HIS A 72 26.30 -19.78 1.28
C HIS A 72 26.42 -21.28 0.97
N GLY A 73 25.59 -21.78 0.08
CA GLY A 73 25.62 -23.19 -0.34
C GLY A 73 26.88 -23.60 -1.10
N GLY A 74 27.57 -22.62 -1.73
CA GLY A 74 28.85 -22.82 -2.41
C GLY A 74 30.07 -22.84 -1.49
N GLY A 75 29.92 -22.48 -0.20
CA GLY A 75 31.01 -22.40 0.76
C GLY A 75 31.60 -21.00 0.92
N GLY A 76 32.75 -20.90 1.64
CA GLY A 76 33.39 -19.63 1.98
C GLY A 76 32.76 -18.93 3.18
N ASN A 77 32.02 -19.65 4.02
CA ASN A 77 31.32 -19.11 5.17
C ASN A 77 32.23 -18.97 6.38
N LEU A 78 31.99 -17.94 7.18
CA LEU A 78 32.51 -17.77 8.52
C LEU A 78 31.72 -18.60 9.53
N ASP A 79 32.23 -18.72 10.78
CA ASP A 79 31.46 -19.32 11.87
C ASP A 79 30.20 -18.48 12.17
N ARG A 80 29.06 -19.04 11.92
CA ARG A 80 27.76 -18.37 12.08
C ARG A 80 27.54 -17.85 13.50
N GLY A 81 27.92 -18.65 14.52
CA GLY A 81 27.73 -18.27 15.91
C GLY A 81 28.64 -17.10 16.32
N VAL A 82 29.82 -16.99 15.74
CA VAL A 82 30.74 -15.84 15.96
C VAL A 82 30.17 -14.59 15.32
N VAL A 83 29.77 -14.66 14.06
CA VAL A 83 29.18 -13.53 13.31
C VAL A 83 27.92 -13.04 14.02
N GLU A 84 27.00 -13.93 14.38
CA GLU A 84 25.73 -13.53 15.02
C GLU A 84 25.93 -12.91 16.41
N ARG A 85 26.93 -13.36 17.18
CA ARG A 85 27.30 -12.71 18.47
C ARG A 85 27.79 -11.29 18.25
N TRP A 86 28.58 -11.06 17.21
CA TRP A 86 29.03 -9.72 16.85
C TRP A 86 27.87 -8.86 16.37
N MET A 87 27.02 -9.38 15.47
CA MET A 87 25.84 -8.68 14.98
C MET A 87 24.87 -8.28 16.12
N ARG A 88 24.70 -9.13 17.15
CA ARG A 88 23.92 -8.75 18.35
C ARG A 88 24.49 -7.52 19.04
N LYS A 89 25.79 -7.37 19.11
CA LYS A 89 26.46 -6.17 19.69
C LYS A 89 26.20 -4.95 18.78
N VAL A 90 26.38 -5.09 17.47
CA VAL A 90 26.16 -4.03 16.48
C VAL A 90 24.71 -3.53 16.54
N LEU A 91 23.75 -4.43 16.56
CA LEU A 91 22.32 -4.09 16.59
C LEU A 91 21.87 -3.51 17.94
N ALA A 92 22.54 -3.83 19.03
CA ALA A 92 22.27 -3.30 20.36
C ALA A 92 22.83 -1.89 20.60
N THR A 93 23.68 -1.35 19.71
CA THR A 93 24.17 0.02 19.82
C THR A 93 23.03 1.03 19.64
N PRO A 94 23.10 2.24 20.23
CA PRO A 94 22.10 3.29 20.02
C PRO A 94 22.18 3.96 18.63
N ALA A 95 23.15 3.57 17.81
CA ALA A 95 23.31 4.05 16.44
C ALA A 95 22.03 3.87 15.61
N ASP A 96 21.75 4.79 14.69
CA ASP A 96 20.74 4.59 13.66
C ASP A 96 21.15 3.43 12.73
N LYS A 97 20.22 2.52 12.45
CA LYS A 97 20.41 1.40 11.51
C LYS A 97 19.81 1.79 10.17
N ILE A 98 20.67 1.92 9.16
CA ILE A 98 20.31 2.39 7.84
C ILE A 98 20.21 1.19 6.91
N MET A 99 19.09 1.05 6.22
CA MET A 99 18.81 -0.04 5.31
C MET A 99 18.15 0.51 4.04
N HIS A 100 18.11 -0.29 2.99
CA HIS A 100 17.35 0.01 1.79
C HIS A 100 16.27 -1.05 1.58
N ASN A 101 14.99 -0.69 1.62
CA ASN A 101 13.86 -1.60 1.81
C ASN A 101 13.89 -2.26 3.20
N ALA A 102 14.03 -1.41 4.21
CA ALA A 102 14.32 -1.80 5.59
C ALA A 102 13.31 -2.78 6.21
N ALA A 103 12.06 -2.81 5.75
CA ALA A 103 11.06 -3.78 6.20
C ALA A 103 11.50 -5.24 5.92
N TYR A 104 12.25 -5.46 4.85
CA TYR A 104 12.77 -6.78 4.49
C TYR A 104 13.90 -7.21 5.44
N ASP A 105 14.94 -6.39 5.56
CA ASP A 105 16.12 -6.71 6.38
C ASP A 105 15.80 -6.73 7.87
N ALA A 106 15.10 -5.71 8.37
CA ALA A 106 14.65 -5.67 9.76
C ALA A 106 13.73 -6.86 10.08
N GLY A 107 12.87 -7.26 9.12
CA GLY A 107 12.03 -8.44 9.25
C GLY A 107 12.83 -9.73 9.45
N TRP A 108 13.82 -9.98 8.61
CA TRP A 108 14.72 -11.14 8.74
C TRP A 108 15.51 -11.12 10.04
N LEU A 109 16.03 -9.95 10.45
CA LEU A 109 16.75 -9.82 11.73
C LEU A 109 15.82 -10.14 12.91
N VAL A 110 14.64 -9.54 12.96
CA VAL A 110 13.67 -9.76 14.04
C VAL A 110 13.15 -11.21 14.06
N ALA A 111 12.92 -11.82 12.90
CA ALA A 111 12.52 -13.23 12.79
C ALA A 111 13.63 -14.17 13.25
N SER A 112 14.91 -13.81 13.02
CA SER A 112 16.10 -14.55 13.49
C SER A 112 16.44 -14.29 14.98
N GLY A 113 15.58 -13.59 15.72
CA GLY A 113 15.74 -13.36 17.16
C GLY A 113 16.76 -12.26 17.52
N PHE A 114 17.02 -11.33 16.60
CA PHE A 114 17.77 -10.12 16.92
C PHE A 114 16.84 -9.02 17.46
N THR A 115 17.39 -8.21 18.36
CA THR A 115 16.76 -6.96 18.82
C THR A 115 17.51 -5.80 18.19
N ILE A 116 16.78 -4.89 17.56
CA ILE A 116 17.34 -3.70 16.92
C ILE A 116 17.10 -2.51 17.85
N THR A 117 18.17 -1.86 18.27
CA THR A 117 18.15 -0.63 19.08
C THR A 117 18.53 0.56 18.20
N GLY A 118 18.06 1.77 18.54
CA GLY A 118 18.19 2.95 17.71
C GLY A 118 17.05 3.04 16.68
N ARG A 119 17.09 4.07 15.85
CA ARG A 119 16.09 4.23 14.77
C ARG A 119 16.44 3.31 13.61
N ILE A 120 15.40 2.82 12.96
CA ILE A 120 15.54 2.15 11.66
C ILE A 120 15.25 3.20 10.58
N ILE A 121 16.23 3.41 9.72
CA ILE A 121 16.20 4.38 8.62
C ILE A 121 16.07 3.60 7.31
N ASP A 122 15.04 3.89 6.55
CA ASP A 122 14.84 3.31 5.22
C ASP A 122 15.10 4.35 4.13
N THR A 123 16.17 4.16 3.36
CA THR A 123 16.49 5.03 2.23
C THR A 123 15.48 4.87 1.08
N MET A 124 14.84 3.70 0.93
CA MET A 124 13.76 3.50 -0.03
C MET A 124 12.48 4.24 0.39
N ALA A 125 12.22 4.41 1.68
CA ALA A 125 11.12 5.23 2.19
C ALA A 125 11.42 6.74 2.13
N ALA A 126 12.68 7.15 2.33
CA ALA A 126 13.10 8.55 2.20
C ALA A 126 12.92 9.09 0.77
N ALA A 127 13.22 8.28 -0.23
CA ALA A 127 13.18 8.69 -1.63
C ALA A 127 11.81 9.23 -2.11
N PRO A 128 10.66 8.56 -1.89
CA PRO A 128 9.34 9.10 -2.28
C PRO A 128 8.88 10.28 -1.42
N ILE A 129 9.44 10.49 -0.24
CA ILE A 129 9.19 11.71 0.56
C ILE A 129 9.92 12.89 -0.07
N ILE A 130 11.13 12.66 -0.61
CA ILE A 130 11.90 13.66 -1.36
C ILE A 130 11.25 13.92 -2.72
N ASP A 131 10.88 12.88 -3.46
CA ASP A 131 10.17 12.97 -4.75
C ASP A 131 9.32 11.72 -5.03
N GLU A 132 8.01 11.83 -4.83
CA GLU A 132 7.04 10.74 -5.05
C GLU A 132 6.77 10.43 -6.53
N ASN A 133 7.22 11.28 -7.46
CA ASN A 133 6.96 11.11 -8.89
C ASN A 133 8.05 10.31 -9.63
N ARG A 134 9.05 9.83 -8.92
CA ARG A 134 10.15 9.04 -9.51
C ARG A 134 9.63 7.76 -10.17
N PHE A 135 10.38 7.31 -11.18
CA PHE A 135 10.08 6.08 -11.90
C PHE A 135 10.54 4.84 -11.13
N SER A 136 11.75 4.88 -10.52
CA SER A 136 12.31 3.78 -9.74
C SER A 136 12.88 4.27 -8.42
N PHE A 137 12.76 3.42 -7.41
CA PHE A 137 13.24 3.60 -6.05
C PHE A 137 14.31 2.57 -5.68
N SER A 138 14.80 1.77 -6.64
CA SER A 138 15.86 0.80 -6.41
C SER A 138 17.17 1.49 -6.04
N LEU A 139 18.00 0.82 -5.22
CA LEU A 139 19.29 1.34 -4.75
C LEU A 139 20.18 1.81 -5.90
N ASN A 140 20.26 1.04 -6.99
CA ASN A 140 21.01 1.42 -8.17
C ASN A 140 20.48 2.68 -8.87
N ALA A 141 19.16 2.80 -9.02
CA ALA A 141 18.56 3.97 -9.65
C ALA A 141 18.78 5.24 -8.82
N LEU A 142 18.64 5.14 -7.50
CA LEU A 142 18.86 6.24 -6.58
C LEU A 142 20.35 6.60 -6.48
N GLY A 143 21.25 5.61 -6.40
CA GLY A 143 22.69 5.81 -6.40
C GLY A 143 23.17 6.53 -7.67
N PHE A 144 22.72 6.07 -8.84
CA PHE A 144 23.05 6.72 -10.10
C PHE A 144 22.56 8.16 -10.17
N GLU A 145 21.32 8.40 -9.76
CA GLU A 145 20.75 9.73 -9.90
C GLU A 145 21.35 10.75 -8.93
N TYR A 146 21.45 10.38 -7.67
CA TYR A 146 21.86 11.33 -6.62
C TYR A 146 23.36 11.37 -6.39
N LEU A 147 24.09 10.27 -6.57
CA LEU A 147 25.51 10.16 -6.27
C LEU A 147 26.39 9.97 -7.51
N LYS A 148 25.78 9.67 -8.70
CA LYS A 148 26.46 9.25 -9.92
C LYS A 148 27.27 7.96 -9.73
N GLU A 149 26.87 7.15 -8.76
CA GLU A 149 27.46 5.84 -8.45
C GLU A 149 26.45 4.73 -8.76
N VAL A 150 26.98 3.62 -9.27
CA VAL A 150 26.23 2.37 -9.45
C VAL A 150 27.10 1.24 -8.95
N LYS A 151 26.46 0.26 -8.31
CA LYS A 151 27.18 -0.96 -7.91
C LYS A 151 27.50 -1.82 -9.13
N SER A 152 28.64 -2.51 -9.07
CA SER A 152 29.01 -3.47 -10.09
C SER A 152 28.29 -4.80 -9.83
N GLU A 153 27.45 -5.21 -10.77
CA GLU A 153 26.80 -6.53 -10.77
C GLU A 153 27.47 -7.52 -11.73
N GLN A 154 28.55 -7.09 -12.42
CA GLN A 154 29.14 -7.89 -13.49
C GLN A 154 29.74 -9.19 -12.96
N GLY A 155 30.61 -9.13 -11.96
CA GLY A 155 31.24 -10.30 -11.38
C GLY A 155 30.22 -11.30 -10.79
N LEU A 156 29.17 -10.80 -10.14
CA LEU A 156 28.08 -11.62 -9.63
C LEU A 156 27.32 -12.33 -10.78
N LYS A 157 27.02 -11.61 -11.89
CA LYS A 157 26.32 -12.17 -13.06
C LYS A 157 27.17 -13.21 -13.80
N GLU A 158 28.48 -12.96 -13.95
CA GLU A 158 29.42 -13.89 -14.56
C GLU A 158 29.50 -15.18 -13.73
N ALA A 159 29.72 -15.06 -12.41
CA ALA A 159 29.74 -16.21 -11.53
C ALA A 159 28.40 -16.98 -11.54
N ALA A 160 27.27 -16.28 -11.53
CA ALA A 160 25.95 -16.91 -11.61
C ALA A 160 25.78 -17.71 -12.91
N GLY A 161 26.27 -17.17 -14.05
CA GLY A 161 26.33 -17.86 -15.33
C GLY A 161 27.19 -19.12 -15.28
N ASP A 162 28.39 -19.04 -14.68
CA ASP A 162 29.31 -20.17 -14.49
C ASP A 162 28.70 -21.29 -13.65
N PHE A 163 27.92 -20.95 -12.63
CA PHE A 163 27.27 -21.92 -11.73
C PHE A 163 25.86 -22.34 -12.20
N GLY A 164 25.33 -21.75 -13.29
CA GLY A 164 24.02 -22.06 -13.83
C GLY A 164 22.87 -21.69 -12.87
N VAL A 165 23.00 -20.59 -12.15
CA VAL A 165 22.03 -20.09 -11.17
C VAL A 165 21.59 -18.66 -11.52
N HIS A 166 20.43 -18.23 -10.99
CA HIS A 166 19.98 -16.86 -11.17
C HIS A 166 20.69 -15.93 -10.18
N ALA A 167 21.40 -14.90 -10.70
CA ALA A 167 22.27 -14.02 -9.91
C ALA A 167 21.63 -13.40 -8.65
N LYS A 168 20.35 -12.99 -8.70
CA LYS A 168 19.65 -12.39 -7.56
C LYS A 168 18.79 -13.39 -6.78
N LYS A 169 18.00 -14.22 -7.48
CA LYS A 169 17.05 -15.16 -6.83
C LYS A 169 17.71 -16.36 -6.17
N GLU A 170 18.89 -16.74 -6.65
CA GLU A 170 19.60 -17.93 -6.20
C GLU A 170 21.05 -17.62 -5.75
N LEU A 171 21.33 -16.36 -5.42
CA LEU A 171 22.62 -15.87 -4.95
C LEU A 171 23.18 -16.72 -3.80
N TRP A 172 22.32 -17.19 -2.91
CA TRP A 172 22.67 -18.04 -1.78
C TRP A 172 23.32 -19.38 -2.17
N LYS A 173 23.18 -19.84 -3.43
CA LYS A 173 23.82 -21.05 -3.96
C LYS A 173 25.29 -20.83 -4.35
N LEU A 174 25.68 -19.58 -4.61
CA LEU A 174 27.06 -19.25 -4.98
C LEU A 174 28.03 -19.36 -3.80
N PRO A 175 29.32 -19.64 -4.03
CA PRO A 175 30.36 -19.38 -3.05
C PRO A 175 30.38 -17.92 -2.60
N ALA A 176 30.62 -17.68 -1.31
CA ALA A 176 30.62 -16.34 -0.72
C ALA A 176 31.54 -15.34 -1.43
N MET A 177 32.70 -15.83 -1.93
CA MET A 177 33.68 -15.00 -2.63
C MET A 177 33.15 -14.25 -3.85
N TYR A 178 32.10 -14.73 -4.51
CA TYR A 178 31.48 -14.08 -5.66
C TYR A 178 30.37 -13.09 -5.29
N VAL A 179 29.95 -13.11 -4.03
CA VAL A 179 28.84 -12.28 -3.52
C VAL A 179 29.36 -11.13 -2.67
N GLY A 180 30.53 -11.32 -2.02
CA GLY A 180 31.00 -10.42 -0.99
C GLY A 180 31.18 -8.97 -1.43
N GLU A 181 31.85 -8.73 -2.56
CA GLU A 181 32.04 -7.38 -3.07
C GLU A 181 30.71 -6.69 -3.38
N TYR A 182 29.76 -7.43 -3.97
CA TYR A 182 28.42 -6.93 -4.29
C TYR A 182 27.67 -6.53 -3.00
N ALA A 183 27.65 -7.37 -1.99
CA ALA A 183 26.96 -7.11 -0.72
C ALA A 183 27.58 -5.94 0.06
N GLU A 184 28.92 -5.83 0.08
CA GLU A 184 29.61 -4.70 0.69
C GLU A 184 29.27 -3.37 0.01
N GLN A 185 29.19 -3.38 -1.34
CA GLN A 185 28.79 -2.20 -2.12
C GLN A 185 27.36 -1.77 -1.81
N ASP A 186 26.43 -2.72 -1.55
CA ASP A 186 25.04 -2.40 -1.21
C ASP A 186 24.95 -1.66 0.12
N ALA A 187 25.61 -2.16 1.17
CA ALA A 187 25.65 -1.47 2.46
C ALA A 187 26.36 -0.11 2.38
N ALA A 188 27.50 -0.03 1.67
CA ALA A 188 28.25 1.23 1.52
C ALA A 188 27.47 2.27 0.71
N LEU A 189 26.81 1.88 -0.39
CA LEU A 189 25.98 2.77 -1.20
C LEU A 189 24.75 3.25 -0.44
N THR A 190 24.14 2.39 0.35
CA THR A 190 23.00 2.73 1.23
C THR A 190 23.39 3.81 2.25
N LEU A 191 24.57 3.69 2.88
CA LEU A 191 25.07 4.72 3.79
C LEU A 191 25.34 6.06 3.10
N LYS A 192 26.02 6.05 1.95
CA LYS A 192 26.26 7.25 1.14
C LYS A 192 24.96 7.93 0.73
N LEU A 193 23.99 7.13 0.30
CA LEU A 193 22.67 7.63 -0.11
C LEU A 193 21.94 8.29 1.06
N TRP A 194 21.98 7.69 2.25
CA TRP A 194 21.45 8.29 3.46
C TRP A 194 22.13 9.62 3.80
N ASN A 195 23.46 9.69 3.72
CA ASN A 195 24.19 10.92 3.95
C ASN A 195 23.74 12.08 3.02
N HIS A 196 23.40 11.73 1.79
CA HIS A 196 22.84 12.69 0.84
C HIS A 196 21.38 13.04 1.17
N PHE A 197 20.56 12.02 1.48
CA PHE A 197 19.13 12.21 1.75
C PHE A 197 18.83 13.01 3.01
N LYS A 198 19.66 12.92 4.06
CA LYS A 198 19.54 13.78 5.25
C LYS A 198 19.51 15.28 4.87
N ILE A 199 20.34 15.66 3.91
CA ILE A 199 20.44 17.05 3.44
C ILE A 199 19.19 17.41 2.63
N LEU A 200 18.74 16.53 1.75
CA LEU A 200 17.54 16.76 0.93
C LEU A 200 16.27 16.82 1.78
N LEU A 201 16.09 15.92 2.74
CA LEU A 201 14.94 15.93 3.65
C LEU A 201 14.83 17.27 4.40
N ARG A 202 15.96 17.81 4.86
CA ARG A 202 16.03 19.13 5.51
C ARG A 202 15.71 20.26 4.54
N ASN A 203 16.35 20.29 3.38
CA ASN A 203 16.14 21.33 2.37
C ASN A 203 14.70 21.35 1.84
N GLU A 204 14.08 20.19 1.73
CA GLU A 204 12.69 20.03 1.36
C GLU A 204 11.72 20.26 2.54
N GLU A 205 12.22 20.45 3.76
CA GLU A 205 11.43 20.60 4.99
C GLU A 205 10.42 19.47 5.20
N VAL A 206 10.85 18.21 5.01
CA VAL A 206 10.02 17.01 5.14
C VAL A 206 10.56 16.03 6.19
N GLU A 207 11.47 16.47 7.07
CA GLU A 207 12.04 15.65 8.14
C GLU A 207 10.96 15.13 9.11
N SER A 208 9.95 15.95 9.43
CA SER A 208 8.87 15.55 10.34
C SER A 208 8.08 14.36 9.82
N ILE A 209 7.73 14.36 8.53
CA ILE A 209 7.00 13.25 7.92
C ILE A 209 7.88 12.02 7.75
N PHE A 210 9.18 12.22 7.47
CA PHE A 210 10.14 11.11 7.43
C PHE A 210 10.31 10.46 8.81
N ASN A 211 10.32 11.24 9.89
CA ASN A 211 10.36 10.72 11.25
C ASN A 211 9.11 9.88 11.58
N LEU A 212 7.90 10.34 11.20
CA LEU A 212 6.68 9.56 11.34
C LEU A 212 6.78 8.21 10.60
N GLU A 213 7.28 8.22 9.37
CA GLU A 213 7.47 6.98 8.60
C GLU A 213 8.52 6.05 9.24
N SER A 214 9.61 6.61 9.78
CA SER A 214 10.63 5.82 10.49
C SER A 214 10.09 5.20 11.79
N GLU A 215 9.22 5.90 12.53
CA GLU A 215 8.55 5.37 13.71
C GLU A 215 7.51 4.29 13.36
N LEU A 216 6.86 4.40 12.21
CA LEU A 216 5.87 3.44 11.73
C LEU A 216 6.51 2.13 11.26
N LEU A 217 7.70 2.16 10.68
CA LEU A 217 8.35 1.00 10.08
C LEU A 217 8.44 -0.22 11.01
N PRO A 218 8.98 -0.13 12.24
CA PRO A 218 9.04 -1.28 13.15
C PRO A 218 7.63 -1.79 13.51
N ILE A 219 6.62 -0.93 13.56
CA ILE A 219 5.22 -1.31 13.81
C ILE A 219 4.69 -2.20 12.67
N LEU A 220 5.01 -1.84 11.43
CA LEU A 220 4.61 -2.64 10.26
C LEU A 220 5.36 -3.99 10.20
N VAL A 221 6.64 -4.01 10.59
CA VAL A 221 7.40 -5.25 10.74
C VAL A 221 6.76 -6.16 11.80
N ASP A 222 6.42 -5.61 12.96
CA ASP A 222 5.75 -6.37 14.03
C ASP A 222 4.37 -6.88 13.60
N LEU A 223 3.56 -6.04 12.94
CA LEU A 223 2.26 -6.43 12.40
C LEU A 223 2.40 -7.60 11.42
N THR A 224 3.32 -7.50 10.48
CA THR A 224 3.60 -8.57 9.51
C THR A 224 4.12 -9.83 10.18
N LYS A 225 5.06 -9.71 11.14
CA LYS A 225 5.60 -10.86 11.88
C LYS A 225 4.53 -11.59 12.69
N GLN A 226 3.70 -10.85 13.39
CA GLN A 226 2.62 -11.43 14.19
C GLN A 226 1.57 -12.10 13.32
N GLY A 227 1.24 -11.50 12.17
CA GLY A 227 0.19 -11.97 11.29
C GLY A 227 -1.18 -11.99 11.97
N ILE A 228 -2.20 -12.37 11.23
CA ILE A 228 -3.59 -12.41 11.67
C ILE A 228 -4.03 -13.87 11.73
N ARG A 229 -4.62 -14.30 12.84
CA ARG A 229 -5.18 -15.65 12.98
C ARG A 229 -6.27 -15.89 11.94
N PHE A 230 -6.24 -17.07 11.31
CA PHE A 230 -7.17 -17.42 10.25
C PHE A 230 -7.87 -18.75 10.57
N ASP A 231 -9.21 -18.78 10.54
CA ASP A 231 -10.00 -19.99 10.77
C ASP A 231 -9.95 -20.95 9.57
N ARG A 232 -8.88 -21.74 9.54
CA ARG A 232 -8.60 -22.69 8.45
C ARG A 232 -9.69 -23.75 8.33
N ASP A 233 -10.22 -24.24 9.45
CA ASP A 233 -11.22 -25.31 9.47
C ASP A 233 -12.56 -24.80 8.91
N LYS A 234 -12.97 -23.60 9.30
CA LYS A 234 -14.15 -22.93 8.73
C LYS A 234 -13.95 -22.65 7.25
N ALA A 235 -12.77 -22.16 6.84
CA ALA A 235 -12.44 -21.92 5.44
C ALA A 235 -12.54 -23.19 4.59
N GLN A 236 -11.97 -24.30 5.05
CA GLN A 236 -12.03 -25.58 4.34
C GLN A 236 -13.46 -26.13 4.21
N ARG A 237 -14.29 -25.97 5.25
CA ARG A 237 -15.71 -26.34 5.19
C ARG A 237 -16.46 -25.52 4.16
N VAL A 238 -16.27 -24.21 4.16
CA VAL A 238 -16.92 -23.29 3.20
C VAL A 238 -16.45 -23.55 1.77
N ILE A 239 -15.16 -23.81 1.54
CA ILE A 239 -14.63 -24.14 0.22
C ILE A 239 -15.34 -25.39 -0.33
N ARG A 240 -15.44 -26.46 0.46
CA ARG A 240 -16.12 -27.70 0.03
C ARG A 240 -17.59 -27.47 -0.29
N ASP A 241 -18.31 -26.81 0.59
CA ASP A 241 -19.72 -26.47 0.37
C ASP A 241 -19.93 -25.66 -0.92
N TYR A 242 -19.08 -24.65 -1.15
CA TYR A 242 -19.17 -23.79 -2.32
C TYR A 242 -18.80 -24.51 -3.61
N GLN A 243 -17.80 -25.38 -3.58
CA GLN A 243 -17.43 -26.22 -4.72
C GLN A 243 -18.54 -27.20 -5.08
N ASP A 244 -19.17 -27.84 -4.09
CA ASP A 244 -20.28 -28.78 -4.30
C ASP A 244 -21.50 -28.05 -4.90
N ARG A 245 -21.83 -26.85 -4.38
CA ARG A 245 -22.92 -26.02 -4.90
C ARG A 245 -22.64 -25.54 -6.32
N GLU A 246 -21.42 -25.07 -6.59
CA GLU A 246 -21.01 -24.65 -7.93
C GLU A 246 -21.10 -25.81 -8.92
N ALA A 247 -20.58 -26.98 -8.57
CA ALA A 247 -20.63 -28.17 -9.42
C ALA A 247 -22.08 -28.56 -9.77
N LYS A 248 -23.00 -28.48 -8.79
CA LYS A 248 -24.43 -28.70 -9.02
C LYS A 248 -25.03 -27.67 -9.97
N LEU A 249 -24.75 -26.37 -9.76
CA LEU A 249 -25.22 -25.29 -10.64
C LEU A 249 -24.72 -25.47 -12.08
N LEU A 250 -23.44 -25.81 -12.26
CA LEU A 250 -22.86 -26.06 -13.58
C LEU A 250 -23.49 -27.27 -14.27
N GLN A 251 -23.84 -28.31 -13.50
CA GLN A 251 -24.56 -29.49 -14.01
C GLN A 251 -25.99 -29.12 -14.45
N ASP A 252 -26.68 -28.29 -13.67
CA ASP A 252 -28.04 -27.85 -13.99
C ASP A 252 -28.04 -26.88 -15.18
N LEU A 253 -27.06 -25.97 -15.28
CA LEU A 253 -26.80 -25.15 -16.47
C LEU A 253 -26.61 -26.02 -17.72
N LYS A 254 -25.79 -27.09 -17.61
CA LYS A 254 -25.56 -28.00 -18.71
C LYS A 254 -26.85 -28.69 -19.18
N LYS A 255 -27.72 -29.10 -18.24
CA LYS A 255 -29.03 -29.71 -18.56
C LYS A 255 -29.94 -28.71 -19.27
N MET A 256 -30.03 -27.46 -18.76
CA MET A 256 -30.89 -26.45 -19.33
C MET A 256 -30.42 -25.94 -20.71
N CYS A 257 -29.11 -25.81 -20.90
CA CYS A 257 -28.54 -25.29 -22.15
C CYS A 257 -28.21 -26.40 -23.16
N GLY A 258 -28.37 -27.67 -22.79
CA GLY A 258 -27.99 -28.82 -23.62
C GLY A 258 -26.48 -28.98 -23.87
N ARG A 259 -25.65 -28.19 -23.18
CA ARG A 259 -24.19 -28.12 -23.35
C ARG A 259 -23.48 -27.58 -22.11
N THR A 260 -22.19 -27.89 -21.99
CA THR A 260 -21.35 -27.28 -20.95
C THR A 260 -21.18 -25.76 -21.24
N VAL A 261 -21.38 -24.93 -20.22
CA VAL A 261 -21.21 -23.48 -20.29
C VAL A 261 -20.01 -23.08 -19.44
N ASP A 262 -19.02 -22.45 -20.08
CA ASP A 262 -17.98 -21.74 -19.35
C ASP A 262 -18.54 -20.40 -18.89
N ILE A 263 -18.73 -20.27 -17.58
CA ILE A 263 -19.35 -19.09 -16.95
C ILE A 263 -18.50 -17.81 -17.04
N TRP A 264 -17.23 -17.90 -17.41
CA TRP A 264 -16.32 -16.77 -17.58
C TRP A 264 -16.10 -16.38 -19.04
N ALA A 265 -16.33 -17.28 -19.99
CA ALA A 265 -16.16 -17.02 -21.40
C ALA A 265 -17.42 -16.45 -22.05
N ALA A 266 -17.38 -15.16 -22.44
CA ALA A 266 -18.51 -14.47 -23.06
C ALA A 266 -19.07 -15.21 -24.29
N GLY A 267 -18.20 -15.81 -25.13
CA GLY A 267 -18.61 -16.61 -26.28
C GLY A 267 -19.38 -17.89 -25.89
N SER A 268 -18.99 -18.55 -24.81
CA SER A 268 -19.68 -19.75 -24.30
C SER A 268 -21.08 -19.41 -23.78
N ILE A 269 -21.19 -18.30 -23.05
CA ILE A 269 -22.49 -17.80 -22.54
C ILE A 269 -23.38 -17.36 -23.70
N ALA A 270 -22.82 -16.66 -24.72
CA ALA A 270 -23.58 -16.23 -25.89
C ALA A 270 -24.23 -17.41 -26.62
N ILE A 271 -23.48 -18.50 -26.86
CA ILE A 271 -24.01 -19.68 -27.51
C ILE A 271 -25.14 -20.33 -26.68
N ALA A 272 -25.03 -20.34 -25.34
CA ALA A 272 -26.09 -20.82 -24.45
C ALA A 272 -27.35 -19.95 -24.53
N PHE A 273 -27.16 -18.61 -24.47
CA PHE A 273 -28.26 -17.65 -24.59
C PHE A 273 -28.96 -17.70 -25.95
N ASP A 274 -28.19 -17.82 -27.04
CA ASP A 274 -28.74 -17.98 -28.40
C ASP A 274 -29.59 -19.24 -28.51
N SER A 275 -29.14 -20.38 -27.94
CA SER A 275 -29.90 -21.65 -27.94
C SER A 275 -31.23 -21.53 -27.20
N LEU A 276 -31.32 -20.67 -26.20
CA LEU A 276 -32.51 -20.39 -25.39
C LEU A 276 -33.29 -19.16 -25.87
N LYS A 277 -32.85 -18.53 -26.97
CA LYS A 277 -33.45 -17.32 -27.55
C LYS A 277 -33.50 -16.12 -26.57
N ILE A 278 -32.46 -16.03 -25.71
CA ILE A 278 -32.28 -14.91 -24.77
C ILE A 278 -31.46 -13.83 -25.46
N SER A 279 -31.97 -12.62 -25.53
CA SER A 279 -31.22 -11.46 -26.05
C SER A 279 -30.18 -10.99 -25.05
N TYR A 280 -29.02 -10.48 -25.51
CA TYR A 280 -27.97 -9.94 -24.67
C TYR A 280 -27.28 -8.73 -25.30
N PRO A 281 -26.70 -7.85 -24.49
CA PRO A 281 -26.00 -6.67 -24.99
C PRO A 281 -24.69 -7.02 -25.67
N LYS A 282 -24.27 -6.16 -26.61
CA LYS A 282 -22.96 -6.21 -27.25
C LYS A 282 -22.14 -4.99 -26.85
N SER A 283 -20.83 -5.16 -26.79
CA SER A 283 -19.89 -4.06 -26.57
C SER A 283 -19.87 -3.11 -27.78
N THR A 284 -19.19 -1.98 -27.63
CA THR A 284 -18.93 -1.02 -28.72
C THR A 284 -18.18 -1.64 -29.90
N THR A 285 -17.46 -2.75 -29.67
CA THR A 285 -16.75 -3.53 -30.69
C THR A 285 -17.59 -4.67 -31.28
N GLY A 286 -18.87 -4.79 -30.90
CA GLY A 286 -19.80 -5.79 -31.39
C GLY A 286 -19.71 -7.17 -30.71
N LEU A 287 -18.83 -7.35 -29.74
CA LEU A 287 -18.67 -8.62 -28.99
C LEU A 287 -19.73 -8.79 -27.90
N PRO A 288 -20.18 -10.03 -27.58
CA PRO A 288 -21.10 -10.29 -26.48
C PRO A 288 -20.60 -9.71 -25.16
N SER A 289 -21.51 -9.12 -24.36
CA SER A 289 -21.17 -8.50 -23.09
C SER A 289 -22.08 -9.02 -21.97
N PHE A 290 -21.51 -9.80 -21.05
CA PHE A 290 -22.22 -10.38 -19.90
C PHE A 290 -21.71 -9.78 -18.61
N THR A 291 -21.95 -8.46 -18.43
CA THR A 291 -21.64 -7.76 -17.20
C THR A 291 -22.51 -8.28 -16.05
N ARG A 292 -22.04 -8.10 -14.81
CA ARG A 292 -22.80 -8.45 -13.61
C ARG A 292 -24.19 -7.79 -13.62
N SER A 293 -24.23 -6.48 -13.87
CA SER A 293 -25.47 -5.70 -13.90
C SER A 293 -26.49 -6.23 -14.90
N TYR A 294 -26.03 -6.61 -16.12
CA TYR A 294 -26.92 -7.20 -17.10
C TYR A 294 -27.44 -8.57 -16.65
N LEU A 295 -26.57 -9.48 -16.16
CA LEU A 295 -26.98 -10.81 -15.72
C LEU A 295 -27.93 -10.75 -14.53
N GLU A 296 -27.73 -9.83 -13.59
CA GLU A 296 -28.64 -9.59 -12.45
C GLU A 296 -29.99 -9.06 -12.89
N SER A 297 -30.04 -8.23 -13.95
CA SER A 297 -31.30 -7.70 -14.50
C SER A 297 -32.03 -8.67 -15.41
N CYS A 298 -31.39 -9.76 -15.85
CA CYS A 298 -31.99 -10.76 -16.70
C CYS A 298 -32.82 -11.76 -15.88
N GLU A 299 -34.14 -11.77 -16.08
CA GLU A 299 -35.08 -12.61 -15.33
C GLU A 299 -34.97 -14.11 -15.63
N HIS A 300 -34.23 -14.48 -16.68
CA HIS A 300 -34.13 -15.90 -17.08
C HIS A 300 -33.26 -16.69 -16.08
N PRO A 301 -33.72 -17.88 -15.61
CA PRO A 301 -33.00 -18.68 -14.60
C PRO A 301 -31.54 -18.96 -14.92
N VAL A 302 -31.19 -19.16 -16.18
CA VAL A 302 -29.79 -19.38 -16.63
C VAL A 302 -28.89 -18.21 -16.29
N ALA A 303 -29.38 -16.95 -16.39
CA ALA A 303 -28.59 -15.79 -16.01
C ALA A 303 -28.32 -15.76 -14.51
N GLN A 304 -29.34 -16.03 -13.70
CA GLN A 304 -29.23 -16.08 -12.24
C GLN A 304 -28.27 -17.20 -11.79
N MET A 305 -28.35 -18.37 -12.41
CA MET A 305 -27.42 -19.49 -12.14
C MET A 305 -25.98 -19.12 -12.50
N ILE A 306 -25.75 -18.38 -13.58
CA ILE A 306 -24.39 -17.92 -13.93
C ILE A 306 -23.89 -16.90 -12.91
N VAL A 307 -24.72 -15.98 -12.42
CA VAL A 307 -24.36 -15.03 -11.36
C VAL A 307 -23.94 -15.77 -10.10
N GLU A 308 -24.77 -16.70 -9.62
CA GLU A 308 -24.51 -17.48 -8.41
C GLU A 308 -23.24 -18.35 -8.58
N ALA A 309 -23.09 -19.05 -9.70
CA ALA A 309 -21.91 -19.85 -9.96
C ALA A 309 -20.61 -19.02 -9.99
N ARG A 310 -20.64 -17.82 -10.60
CA ARG A 310 -19.51 -16.89 -10.58
C ARG A 310 -19.18 -16.39 -9.16
N GLU A 311 -20.20 -16.13 -8.34
CA GLU A 311 -20.00 -15.70 -6.95
C GLU A 311 -19.37 -16.80 -6.11
N LEU A 312 -19.87 -18.03 -6.21
CA LEU A 312 -19.31 -19.19 -5.52
C LEU A 312 -17.85 -19.43 -5.95
N ASN A 313 -17.61 -19.50 -7.26
CA ASN A 313 -16.29 -19.72 -7.84
C ASN A 313 -15.29 -18.62 -7.39
N LYS A 314 -15.67 -17.35 -7.50
CA LYS A 314 -14.84 -16.24 -7.06
C LYS A 314 -14.55 -16.31 -5.57
N THR A 315 -15.52 -16.64 -4.74
CA THR A 315 -15.36 -16.69 -3.29
C THR A 315 -14.36 -17.76 -2.89
N HIS A 316 -14.58 -19.02 -3.33
CA HIS A 316 -13.66 -20.09 -2.93
C HIS A 316 -12.32 -20.03 -3.67
N GLY A 317 -12.29 -19.65 -4.95
CA GLY A 317 -11.06 -19.66 -5.77
C GLY A 317 -10.19 -18.41 -5.61
N THR A 318 -10.80 -17.21 -5.49
CA THR A 318 -10.04 -15.95 -5.42
C THR A 318 -9.71 -15.54 -4.00
N PHE A 319 -10.56 -15.84 -3.03
CA PHE A 319 -10.36 -15.43 -1.64
C PHE A 319 -9.97 -16.59 -0.72
N LEU A 320 -10.84 -17.59 -0.59
CA LEU A 320 -10.67 -18.60 0.46
C LEU A 320 -9.47 -19.52 0.23
N GLN A 321 -9.29 -20.05 -0.99
CA GLN A 321 -8.19 -20.95 -1.28
C GLN A 321 -6.82 -20.25 -1.14
N PRO A 322 -6.58 -19.05 -1.71
CA PRO A 322 -5.34 -18.33 -1.49
C PRO A 322 -5.07 -18.02 0.00
N TYR A 323 -6.09 -17.60 0.78
CA TYR A 323 -5.90 -17.35 2.20
C TYR A 323 -5.59 -18.63 2.99
N LEU A 324 -6.19 -19.76 2.61
CA LEU A 324 -5.86 -21.06 3.18
C LEU A 324 -4.41 -21.45 2.90
N ASP A 325 -3.91 -21.16 1.69
CA ASP A 325 -2.54 -21.42 1.29
C ASP A 325 -1.55 -20.48 2.03
N PHE A 326 -1.85 -19.17 2.13
CA PHE A 326 -1.05 -18.22 2.88
C PHE A 326 -0.97 -18.54 4.38
N SER A 327 -2.03 -19.11 4.96
CA SER A 327 -2.07 -19.49 6.38
C SER A 327 -1.51 -20.88 6.68
N LYS A 328 -0.93 -21.59 5.68
CA LYS A 328 -0.54 -22.99 5.81
C LYS A 328 0.51 -23.24 6.87
N HIS A 329 1.42 -22.29 7.09
CA HIS A 329 2.59 -22.50 7.93
C HIS A 329 2.25 -22.57 9.42
N ASP A 330 1.53 -21.59 9.94
CA ASP A 330 1.26 -21.41 11.37
C ASP A 330 -0.20 -21.06 11.71
N GLY A 331 -1.09 -21.13 10.72
CA GLY A 331 -2.50 -20.77 10.88
C GLY A 331 -2.76 -19.26 10.85
N ARG A 332 -1.77 -18.46 10.44
CA ARG A 332 -1.87 -17.01 10.33
C ARG A 332 -1.64 -16.54 8.90
N ILE A 333 -2.16 -15.37 8.59
CA ILE A 333 -1.89 -14.67 7.33
C ILE A 333 -0.98 -13.49 7.65
N HIS A 334 0.15 -13.41 6.94
CA HIS A 334 1.18 -12.40 7.08
C HIS A 334 1.21 -11.51 5.82
N PRO A 335 0.37 -10.45 5.75
CA PRO A 335 0.35 -9.60 4.57
C PRO A 335 1.65 -8.81 4.45
N HIS A 336 2.17 -8.70 3.24
CA HIS A 336 3.24 -7.75 2.96
C HIS A 336 2.68 -6.33 2.88
N VAL A 337 3.19 -5.42 3.69
CA VAL A 337 2.71 -4.04 3.78
C VAL A 337 3.70 -3.10 3.10
N ASN A 338 3.29 -2.47 2.00
CA ASN A 338 4.04 -1.40 1.38
C ASN A 338 3.73 -0.08 2.09
N GLN A 339 4.72 0.47 2.77
CA GLN A 339 4.59 1.69 3.57
C GLN A 339 4.42 2.93 2.70
N LEU A 340 5.18 3.05 1.63
CA LEU A 340 5.19 4.11 0.65
C LEU A 340 5.33 3.54 -0.76
N ARG A 341 5.31 4.42 -1.76
CA ARG A 341 5.57 4.01 -3.14
C ARG A 341 6.99 3.47 -3.30
N SER A 342 7.11 2.30 -3.92
CA SER A 342 8.35 1.66 -4.30
C SER A 342 8.21 1.01 -5.68
N ASP A 343 9.24 0.33 -6.16
CA ASP A 343 9.18 -0.45 -7.40
C ASP A 343 8.26 -1.69 -7.23
N GLU A 344 8.01 -2.13 -6.00
CA GLU A 344 7.17 -3.29 -5.66
C GLU A 344 5.69 -2.93 -5.46
N GLY A 345 5.36 -1.64 -5.34
CA GLY A 345 3.99 -1.20 -5.11
C GLY A 345 3.88 0.13 -4.36
N GLY A 346 2.82 0.26 -3.56
CA GLY A 346 2.58 1.47 -2.78
C GLY A 346 1.82 2.56 -3.53
N THR A 347 1.60 3.69 -2.86
CA THR A 347 0.80 4.80 -3.37
C THR A 347 1.56 6.13 -3.34
N VAL A 348 1.25 7.02 -4.27
CA VAL A 348 1.82 8.40 -4.30
C VAL A 348 1.23 9.31 -3.22
N THR A 349 0.12 8.91 -2.59
CA THR A 349 -0.55 9.69 -1.54
C THR A 349 -0.03 9.39 -0.14
N GLY A 350 0.85 8.40 0.01
CA GLY A 350 1.35 7.94 1.30
C GLY A 350 0.43 6.95 2.03
N ARG A 351 -0.71 6.55 1.44
CA ARG A 351 -1.53 5.45 1.97
C ARG A 351 -0.74 4.14 1.95
N LEU A 352 -0.91 3.31 2.97
CA LEU A 352 -0.41 1.94 2.97
C LEU A 352 -1.09 1.14 1.84
N SER A 353 -0.37 0.19 1.29
CA SER A 353 -0.97 -0.84 0.43
C SER A 353 -0.48 -2.22 0.85
N MET A 354 -1.21 -3.26 0.46
CA MET A 354 -0.88 -4.63 0.84
C MET A 354 -0.76 -5.53 -0.37
N ALA A 355 0.12 -6.52 -0.26
CA ALA A 355 0.32 -7.57 -1.23
C ALA A 355 0.53 -8.91 -0.51
N GLN A 356 0.31 -10.00 -1.20
CA GLN A 356 0.67 -11.37 -0.80
C GLN A 356 0.25 -11.75 0.65
N PRO A 357 -1.06 -11.72 0.97
CA PRO A 357 -2.21 -11.32 0.15
C PRO A 357 -2.60 -9.83 0.35
N ASN A 358 -3.34 -9.27 -0.62
CA ASN A 358 -3.91 -7.93 -0.46
C ASN A 358 -5.22 -7.99 0.34
N LEU A 359 -5.14 -7.81 1.64
CA LEU A 359 -6.31 -7.85 2.54
C LEU A 359 -7.19 -6.59 2.44
N GLN A 360 -6.69 -5.51 1.85
CA GLN A 360 -7.50 -4.30 1.61
C GLN A 360 -8.55 -4.49 0.50
N GLN A 361 -8.46 -5.60 -0.27
CA GLN A 361 -9.42 -5.97 -1.31
C GLN A 361 -10.47 -6.99 -0.86
N VAL A 362 -10.47 -7.39 0.41
CA VAL A 362 -11.53 -8.27 0.95
C VAL A 362 -12.89 -7.58 0.78
N PRO A 363 -13.89 -8.26 0.17
CA PRO A 363 -15.16 -7.63 -0.12
C PRO A 363 -15.83 -7.04 1.14
N ALA A 364 -16.13 -5.74 1.10
CA ALA A 364 -16.81 -5.05 2.20
C ALA A 364 -18.31 -4.86 1.93
N ARG A 365 -18.67 -4.65 0.66
CA ARG A 365 -20.03 -4.22 0.27
C ARG A 365 -20.94 -5.36 -0.17
N HIS A 366 -20.42 -6.58 -0.26
CA HIS A 366 -21.22 -7.73 -0.65
C HIS A 366 -21.85 -8.34 0.60
N GLU A 367 -23.17 -8.32 0.68
CA GLU A 367 -23.95 -8.68 1.89
C GLU A 367 -23.66 -10.09 2.42
N ILE A 368 -23.31 -11.04 1.57
CA ILE A 368 -23.05 -12.44 1.93
C ILE A 368 -21.54 -12.73 1.99
N ILE A 369 -20.82 -12.41 0.91
CA ILE A 369 -19.40 -12.77 0.78
C ILE A 369 -18.52 -11.95 1.73
N GLY A 370 -18.83 -10.66 1.91
CA GLY A 370 -18.07 -9.79 2.78
C GLY A 370 -17.97 -10.30 4.21
N PRO A 371 -19.11 -10.43 4.92
CA PRO A 371 -19.12 -10.96 6.30
C PRO A 371 -18.55 -12.37 6.38
N LEU A 372 -18.84 -13.25 5.41
CA LEU A 372 -18.32 -14.62 5.39
C LEU A 372 -16.79 -14.65 5.35
N VAL A 373 -16.17 -13.97 4.38
CA VAL A 373 -14.71 -13.97 4.21
C VAL A 373 -14.04 -13.29 5.40
N ARG A 374 -14.57 -12.15 5.84
CA ARG A 374 -14.05 -11.42 7.00
C ARG A 374 -14.17 -12.22 8.30
N SER A 375 -15.22 -13.03 8.47
CA SER A 375 -15.41 -13.85 9.69
C SER A 375 -14.36 -14.96 9.86
N LEU A 376 -13.47 -15.16 8.90
CA LEU A 376 -12.34 -16.08 8.99
C LEU A 376 -11.11 -15.45 9.64
N PHE A 377 -11.07 -14.11 9.75
CA PHE A 377 -9.98 -13.38 10.40
C PHE A 377 -10.32 -13.15 11.86
N LEU A 378 -9.47 -13.67 12.74
CA LEU A 378 -9.71 -13.77 14.16
C LEU A 378 -8.74 -12.88 14.96
N PRO A 379 -9.18 -12.33 16.09
CA PRO A 379 -8.30 -11.71 17.07
C PRO A 379 -7.42 -12.76 17.75
N GLU A 380 -6.54 -12.35 18.66
CA GLU A 380 -5.82 -13.27 19.52
C GLU A 380 -6.79 -14.10 20.38
N GLU A 381 -6.32 -15.26 20.82
CA GLU A 381 -7.15 -16.18 21.61
C GLU A 381 -7.62 -15.53 22.92
N GLY A 382 -8.89 -15.60 23.17
CA GLY A 382 -9.51 -14.96 24.34
C GLY A 382 -9.80 -13.47 24.19
N ASN A 383 -9.42 -12.84 23.07
CA ASN A 383 -9.65 -11.43 22.79
C ASN A 383 -10.84 -11.21 21.83
N LEU A 384 -11.18 -9.94 21.65
CA LEU A 384 -12.14 -9.45 20.68
C LEU A 384 -11.44 -8.75 19.53
N TRP A 385 -12.04 -8.80 18.34
CA TRP A 385 -11.70 -7.93 17.21
C TRP A 385 -12.34 -6.57 17.44
N ALA A 386 -11.54 -5.52 17.39
CA ALA A 386 -12.03 -4.15 17.36
C ALA A 386 -11.63 -3.52 16.03
N ALA A 387 -12.60 -3.06 15.26
CA ALA A 387 -12.41 -2.27 14.06
C ALA A 387 -12.66 -0.80 14.41
N ASN A 388 -11.60 0.00 14.40
CA ASN A 388 -11.62 1.41 14.74
C ASN A 388 -11.47 2.23 13.45
N ASP A 389 -12.57 2.83 12.97
CA ASP A 389 -12.66 3.51 11.68
C ASP A 389 -12.83 5.03 11.87
N PHE A 390 -12.03 5.84 11.16
CA PHE A 390 -12.19 7.29 11.18
C PHE A 390 -13.50 7.72 10.51
N SER A 391 -14.45 8.15 11.31
CA SER A 391 -15.77 8.59 10.85
C SER A 391 -15.66 9.81 9.95
N SER A 392 -16.05 9.65 8.68
CA SER A 392 -16.02 10.74 7.69
C SER A 392 -14.68 11.48 7.62
N GLN A 393 -13.56 10.74 7.61
CA GLN A 393 -12.20 11.29 7.67
C GLN A 393 -11.95 12.37 6.61
N GLU A 394 -12.17 12.06 5.34
CA GLU A 394 -11.92 12.99 4.25
C GLU A 394 -12.82 14.25 4.28
N PRO A 395 -14.13 14.16 4.56
CA PRO A 395 -14.97 15.33 4.81
C PRO A 395 -14.49 16.23 5.95
N ARG A 396 -14.06 15.66 7.07
CA ARG A 396 -13.54 16.45 8.21
C ARG A 396 -12.25 17.19 7.83
N LEU A 397 -11.34 16.53 7.11
CA LEU A 397 -10.13 17.16 6.58
C LEU A 397 -10.44 18.28 5.60
N LEU A 398 -11.45 18.10 4.74
CA LEU A 398 -11.90 19.17 3.85
C LEU A 398 -12.41 20.39 4.62
N VAL A 399 -13.24 20.19 5.64
CA VAL A 399 -13.75 21.28 6.48
C VAL A 399 -12.60 21.94 7.25
N HIS A 400 -11.67 21.16 7.81
CA HIS A 400 -10.45 21.67 8.44
C HIS A 400 -9.69 22.65 7.54
N TYR A 401 -9.38 22.24 6.31
CA TYR A 401 -8.67 23.13 5.37
C TYR A 401 -9.51 24.33 4.93
N ALA A 402 -10.81 24.15 4.73
CA ALA A 402 -11.71 25.25 4.38
C ALA A 402 -11.80 26.29 5.50
N THR A 403 -11.81 25.85 6.77
CA THR A 403 -11.79 26.72 7.95
C THR A 403 -10.46 27.47 8.07
N LEU A 404 -9.32 26.79 7.91
CA LEU A 404 -8.00 27.44 7.91
C LEU A 404 -7.83 28.48 6.79
N LEU A 405 -8.57 28.34 5.70
CA LEU A 405 -8.59 29.29 4.58
C LEU A 405 -9.65 30.37 4.73
N ASP A 406 -10.39 30.40 5.83
CA ASP A 406 -11.48 31.35 6.11
C ASP A 406 -12.50 31.43 4.96
N LEU A 407 -12.89 30.25 4.41
CA LEU A 407 -13.80 30.20 3.28
C LEU A 407 -15.27 30.33 3.73
N PRO A 408 -16.11 31.05 2.95
CA PRO A 408 -17.51 31.29 3.31
C PRO A 408 -18.28 29.97 3.55
N GLY A 409 -18.88 29.84 4.74
CA GLY A 409 -19.65 28.66 5.16
C GLY A 409 -18.84 27.53 5.77
N ALA A 410 -17.52 27.59 5.78
CA ALA A 410 -16.64 26.59 6.39
C ALA A 410 -16.79 26.58 7.91
N GLU A 411 -16.75 27.76 8.57
CA GLU A 411 -16.87 27.87 10.02
C GLU A 411 -18.21 27.31 10.53
N LYS A 412 -19.31 27.62 9.86
CA LYS A 412 -20.62 27.02 10.20
C LYS A 412 -20.61 25.50 10.20
N MET A 413 -19.88 24.88 9.25
CA MET A 413 -19.72 23.43 9.19
C MET A 413 -18.81 22.93 10.32
N ALA A 414 -17.75 23.66 10.64
CA ALA A 414 -16.85 23.34 11.74
C ALA A 414 -17.56 23.42 13.08
N GLU A 415 -18.36 24.47 13.33
CA GLU A 415 -19.17 24.61 14.52
C GLU A 415 -20.16 23.45 14.68
N ALA A 416 -20.85 23.05 13.60
CA ALA A 416 -21.77 21.91 13.64
C ALA A 416 -21.06 20.61 14.04
N TYR A 417 -19.83 20.39 13.59
CA TYR A 417 -19.03 19.24 14.02
C TYR A 417 -18.55 19.35 15.47
N ARG A 418 -18.26 20.57 15.96
CA ARG A 418 -17.86 20.80 17.38
C ARG A 418 -19.04 20.59 18.32
N GLU A 419 -20.24 21.04 17.92
CA GLU A 419 -21.47 20.87 18.69
C GLU A 419 -21.95 19.41 18.69
N ASN A 420 -21.89 18.76 17.54
CA ASN A 420 -22.25 17.36 17.38
C ASN A 420 -21.24 16.62 16.49
N PRO A 421 -20.32 15.84 17.05
CA PRO A 421 -19.38 15.03 16.28
C PRO A 421 -20.04 14.01 15.35
N ASP A 422 -21.33 13.69 15.53
CA ASP A 422 -22.11 12.79 14.67
C ASP A 422 -22.73 13.48 13.44
N THR A 423 -22.42 14.76 13.22
CA THR A 423 -22.94 15.52 12.11
C THR A 423 -22.70 14.84 10.77
N ASP A 424 -23.79 14.60 10.03
CA ASP A 424 -23.71 14.06 8.66
C ASP A 424 -23.34 15.18 7.68
N PHE A 425 -22.08 15.23 7.28
CA PHE A 425 -21.56 16.17 6.30
C PHE A 425 -22.40 16.23 5.01
N HIS A 426 -22.75 15.07 4.48
CA HIS A 426 -23.48 15.01 3.21
C HIS A 426 -24.92 15.49 3.35
N GLN A 427 -25.54 15.29 4.50
CA GLN A 427 -26.86 15.84 4.79
C GLN A 427 -26.81 17.35 4.96
N MET A 428 -25.85 17.87 5.74
CA MET A 428 -25.70 19.32 5.88
C MET A 428 -25.44 20.02 4.55
N VAL A 429 -24.56 19.44 3.72
CA VAL A 429 -24.30 19.98 2.38
C VAL A 429 -25.55 19.89 1.48
N ALA A 430 -26.35 18.83 1.62
CA ALA A 430 -27.63 18.68 0.93
C ALA A 430 -28.62 19.78 1.33
N ASP A 431 -28.74 20.05 2.63
CA ASP A 431 -29.63 21.08 3.18
C ASP A 431 -29.19 22.49 2.74
N MET A 432 -27.89 22.78 2.78
CA MET A 432 -27.32 24.04 2.29
C MET A 432 -27.60 24.27 0.79
N ALA A 433 -27.45 23.25 -0.01
CA ALA A 433 -27.65 23.31 -1.46
C ALA A 433 -29.11 23.19 -1.88
N GLY A 434 -29.99 22.71 -1.01
CA GLY A 434 -31.39 22.43 -1.32
C GLY A 434 -31.58 21.23 -2.26
N ILE A 435 -30.72 20.18 -2.12
CA ILE A 435 -30.73 19.00 -2.99
C ILE A 435 -30.79 17.70 -2.15
N LYS A 436 -31.06 16.57 -2.81
CA LYS A 436 -31.06 15.26 -2.11
C LYS A 436 -29.67 14.87 -1.62
N ARG A 437 -29.58 14.26 -0.44
CA ARG A 437 -28.34 13.78 0.19
C ARG A 437 -27.47 12.92 -0.75
N LYS A 438 -28.09 12.03 -1.53
CA LYS A 438 -27.37 11.19 -2.52
C LYS A 438 -26.69 12.05 -3.60
N ALA A 439 -27.35 13.09 -4.10
CA ALA A 439 -26.77 14.01 -5.06
C ALA A 439 -25.65 14.84 -4.42
N ALA A 440 -25.85 15.38 -3.21
CA ALA A 440 -24.82 16.12 -2.47
C ALA A 440 -23.57 15.27 -2.24
N LYS A 441 -23.73 14.01 -1.84
CA LYS A 441 -22.60 13.06 -1.69
C LYS A 441 -21.86 12.86 -3.01
N THR A 442 -22.58 12.63 -4.11
CA THR A 442 -21.97 12.40 -5.44
C THR A 442 -21.24 13.63 -5.95
N ILE A 443 -21.83 14.82 -5.80
CA ILE A 443 -21.20 16.10 -6.21
C ILE A 443 -19.98 16.40 -5.33
N GLY A 444 -20.13 16.32 -4.01
CA GLY A 444 -19.05 16.61 -3.06
C GLY A 444 -17.84 15.72 -3.28
N LEU A 445 -18.03 14.40 -3.36
CA LEU A 445 -16.97 13.46 -3.69
C LEU A 445 -16.42 13.69 -5.11
N GLY A 446 -17.30 13.94 -6.09
CA GLY A 446 -16.89 14.25 -7.46
C GLY A 446 -15.95 15.44 -7.53
N LEU A 447 -16.22 16.51 -6.79
CA LEU A 447 -15.36 17.69 -6.71
C LEU A 447 -14.03 17.40 -6.03
N MET A 448 -14.05 16.69 -4.90
CA MET A 448 -12.81 16.28 -4.20
C MET A 448 -11.90 15.42 -5.08
N TYR A 449 -12.49 14.55 -5.91
CA TYR A 449 -11.73 13.66 -6.80
C TYR A 449 -11.48 14.21 -8.21
N GLY A 450 -11.83 15.48 -8.47
CA GLY A 450 -11.59 16.11 -9.78
C GLY A 450 -12.43 15.52 -10.90
N MET A 451 -13.64 15.04 -10.59
CA MET A 451 -14.57 14.47 -11.56
C MET A 451 -15.08 15.54 -12.54
N GLY A 452 -14.99 15.28 -13.84
CA GLY A 452 -15.52 16.17 -14.88
C GLY A 452 -17.05 16.13 -14.96
N LYS A 453 -17.66 17.22 -15.52
CA LYS A 453 -19.12 17.42 -15.64
C LYS A 453 -19.85 16.23 -16.27
N ALA A 454 -19.31 15.68 -17.36
CA ALA A 454 -19.95 14.56 -18.07
C ALA A 454 -20.06 13.29 -17.21
N LYS A 455 -18.98 12.97 -16.47
CA LYS A 455 -18.98 11.82 -15.57
C LYS A 455 -19.90 12.04 -14.37
N LEU A 456 -20.01 13.28 -13.88
CA LEU A 456 -20.91 13.62 -12.80
C LEU A 456 -22.38 13.54 -13.23
N ALA A 457 -22.70 14.03 -14.44
CA ALA A 457 -24.03 13.89 -15.07
C ALA A 457 -24.45 12.41 -15.17
N GLN A 458 -23.55 11.56 -15.67
CA GLN A 458 -23.78 10.12 -15.73
C GLN A 458 -23.96 9.49 -14.33
N SER A 459 -23.20 9.94 -13.32
CA SER A 459 -23.33 9.41 -11.94
C SER A 459 -24.62 9.81 -11.24
N LEU A 460 -25.24 10.91 -11.69
CA LEU A 460 -26.51 11.42 -11.17
C LEU A 460 -27.72 10.96 -12.00
N ASP A 461 -27.46 10.31 -13.15
CA ASP A 461 -28.49 9.93 -14.14
C ASP A 461 -29.30 11.15 -14.63
N LEU A 462 -28.60 12.24 -14.98
CA LEU A 462 -29.17 13.49 -15.42
C LEU A 462 -28.60 13.90 -16.79
N PRO A 463 -29.39 14.66 -17.60
CA PRO A 463 -28.87 15.38 -18.75
C PRO A 463 -27.72 16.31 -18.37
N LEU A 464 -26.80 16.59 -19.31
CA LEU A 464 -25.59 17.36 -19.05
C LEU A 464 -25.89 18.82 -18.63
N ASP A 465 -26.92 19.42 -19.18
CA ASP A 465 -27.42 20.77 -18.87
C ASP A 465 -28.00 20.82 -17.45
N GLU A 466 -28.90 19.92 -17.09
CA GLU A 466 -29.47 19.83 -15.74
C GLU A 466 -28.38 19.57 -14.69
N ALA A 467 -27.44 18.67 -14.99
CA ALA A 467 -26.29 18.41 -14.10
C ALA A 467 -25.38 19.65 -13.95
N SER A 468 -25.21 20.43 -15.02
CA SER A 468 -24.46 21.68 -15.00
C SER A 468 -25.10 22.74 -14.10
N ASP A 469 -26.44 22.91 -14.21
CA ASP A 469 -27.20 23.85 -13.39
C ASP A 469 -27.21 23.43 -11.91
N LEU A 470 -27.34 22.13 -11.66
CA LEU A 470 -27.26 21.57 -10.31
C LEU A 470 -25.88 21.82 -9.67
N ILE A 471 -24.80 21.64 -10.44
CA ILE A 471 -23.44 21.91 -9.98
C ILE A 471 -23.25 23.41 -9.72
N ALA A 472 -23.77 24.29 -10.59
CA ALA A 472 -23.68 25.73 -10.39
C ALA A 472 -24.45 26.19 -9.13
N THR A 473 -25.64 25.66 -8.91
CA THR A 473 -26.41 25.86 -7.67
C THR A 473 -25.64 25.36 -6.43
N PHE A 474 -25.06 24.17 -6.52
CA PHE A 474 -24.25 23.60 -5.45
C PHE A 474 -23.06 24.50 -5.11
N HIS A 475 -22.32 25.00 -6.10
CA HIS A 475 -21.18 25.91 -5.86
C HIS A 475 -21.60 27.24 -5.25
N SER A 476 -22.75 27.75 -5.63
CA SER A 476 -23.29 29.00 -5.05
C SER A 476 -23.70 28.84 -3.60
N LYS A 477 -24.28 27.67 -3.24
CA LYS A 477 -24.82 27.40 -1.91
C LYS A 477 -23.80 26.82 -0.94
N VAL A 478 -22.76 26.15 -1.46
CA VAL A 478 -21.68 25.50 -0.69
C VAL A 478 -20.32 26.01 -1.19
N PRO A 479 -20.05 27.32 -1.02
CA PRO A 479 -18.90 27.96 -1.67
C PRO A 479 -17.54 27.46 -1.16
N PHE A 480 -17.44 26.99 0.08
CA PHE A 480 -16.17 26.50 0.64
C PHE A 480 -15.61 25.27 -0.10
N LEU A 481 -16.47 24.41 -0.67
CA LEU A 481 -16.00 23.26 -1.44
C LEU A 481 -15.23 23.70 -2.68
N ARG A 482 -15.83 24.56 -3.50
CA ARG A 482 -15.18 25.11 -4.69
C ARG A 482 -13.99 26.00 -4.30
N GLY A 483 -14.16 26.82 -3.26
CA GLY A 483 -13.11 27.69 -2.73
C GLY A 483 -11.84 26.92 -2.34
N THR A 484 -11.99 25.75 -1.72
CA THR A 484 -10.84 24.89 -1.36
C THR A 484 -10.14 24.35 -2.62
N VAL A 485 -10.89 23.85 -3.62
CA VAL A 485 -10.29 23.42 -4.90
C VAL A 485 -9.46 24.54 -5.52
N ASP A 486 -10.06 25.74 -5.64
CA ASP A 486 -9.43 26.88 -6.29
C ASP A 486 -8.22 27.40 -5.49
N ALA A 487 -8.27 27.37 -4.16
CA ALA A 487 -7.14 27.73 -3.30
C ALA A 487 -5.96 26.76 -3.47
N VAL A 488 -6.24 25.46 -3.49
CA VAL A 488 -5.22 24.43 -3.71
C VAL A 488 -4.60 24.57 -5.10
N MET A 489 -5.40 24.77 -6.15
CA MET A 489 -4.89 24.98 -7.51
C MET A 489 -4.02 26.23 -7.61
N ARG A 490 -4.50 27.38 -7.07
CA ARG A 490 -3.69 28.61 -7.00
C ARG A 490 -2.37 28.41 -6.25
N ARG A 491 -2.38 27.65 -5.16
CA ARG A 491 -1.15 27.33 -4.41
C ARG A 491 -0.16 26.55 -5.27
N ILE A 492 -0.63 25.52 -6.01
CA ILE A 492 0.23 24.72 -6.90
C ILE A 492 0.81 25.58 -8.03
N GLU A 493 0.02 26.49 -8.60
CA GLU A 493 0.41 27.34 -9.71
C GLU A 493 1.31 28.51 -9.27
N HIS A 494 1.27 28.88 -7.99
CA HIS A 494 2.07 29.99 -7.48
C HIS A 494 3.57 29.67 -7.54
N PRO A 495 4.41 30.58 -8.11
CA PRO A 495 5.85 30.32 -8.29
C PRO A 495 6.58 29.89 -7.01
N ALA A 496 6.28 30.52 -5.88
CA ALA A 496 6.91 30.24 -4.58
C ALA A 496 6.61 28.84 -4.03
N SER A 497 5.59 28.14 -4.54
CA SER A 497 5.29 26.76 -4.13
C SER A 497 6.20 25.72 -4.76
N GLY A 498 6.94 26.09 -5.81
CA GLY A 498 7.68 25.14 -6.64
C GLY A 498 6.78 24.10 -7.36
N GLY A 499 5.44 24.31 -7.34
CA GLY A 499 4.47 23.36 -7.89
C GLY A 499 4.08 22.27 -6.90
N ALA A 500 4.15 22.55 -5.61
CA ALA A 500 3.81 21.58 -4.57
C ALA A 500 2.78 22.14 -3.58
N ILE A 501 2.06 21.21 -2.95
CA ILE A 501 1.24 21.43 -1.75
C ILE A 501 1.76 20.55 -0.63
N ARG A 502 1.34 20.82 0.61
CA ARG A 502 1.69 20.03 1.79
C ARG A 502 0.44 19.49 2.46
N THR A 503 0.51 18.25 2.87
CA THR A 503 -0.52 17.60 3.68
C THR A 503 -0.49 18.09 5.13
N LEU A 504 -1.39 17.58 5.94
CA LEU A 504 -1.59 17.90 7.35
C LEU A 504 -0.29 17.83 8.18
N LEU A 505 0.54 16.82 7.96
CA LEU A 505 1.80 16.62 8.69
C LEU A 505 3.05 16.99 7.87
N GLY A 506 2.86 17.69 6.75
CA GLY A 506 3.95 18.29 5.99
C GLY A 506 4.47 17.46 4.80
N ARG A 507 3.84 16.32 4.47
CA ARG A 507 4.18 15.56 3.25
C ARG A 507 3.98 16.42 2.03
N LYS A 508 4.98 16.54 1.17
CA LYS A 508 4.86 17.24 -0.12
C LYS A 508 4.12 16.37 -1.15
N CYS A 509 3.26 17.04 -1.91
CA CYS A 509 2.65 16.49 -3.12
C CYS A 509 3.01 17.41 -4.28
N ARG A 510 3.82 16.92 -5.22
CA ARG A 510 4.44 17.67 -6.30
C ARG A 510 3.73 17.48 -7.64
N PHE A 511 3.68 18.56 -8.43
CA PHE A 511 3.12 18.60 -9.80
C PHE A 511 4.21 19.11 -10.76
N PRO A 512 5.19 18.28 -11.14
CA PRO A 512 6.36 18.72 -11.88
C PRO A 512 6.12 18.88 -13.38
N LEU A 513 5.04 18.29 -13.92
CA LEU A 513 4.77 18.27 -15.36
C LEU A 513 3.98 19.49 -15.84
N TRP A 514 4.12 19.79 -17.12
CA TRP A 514 3.51 20.93 -17.79
C TRP A 514 2.78 20.50 -19.07
N GLU A 515 1.71 21.23 -19.41
CA GLU A 515 0.87 21.03 -20.59
C GLU A 515 0.51 22.39 -21.21
N PRO A 516 0.10 22.46 -22.49
CA PRO A 516 -0.34 23.71 -23.09
C PRO A 516 -1.59 24.25 -22.38
N THR A 517 -1.75 25.59 -22.42
CA THR A 517 -2.95 26.24 -21.88
C THR A 517 -4.19 25.97 -22.73
N GLU A 518 -3.99 25.66 -24.01
CA GLU A 518 -5.06 25.34 -24.95
C GLU A 518 -5.63 23.94 -24.65
N TRP A 519 -6.96 23.82 -24.82
CA TRP A 519 -7.64 22.57 -24.58
C TRP A 519 -7.35 21.54 -25.67
N GLY A 520 -7.05 20.30 -25.28
CA GLY A 520 -6.75 19.20 -26.21
C GLY A 520 -6.20 17.97 -25.49
N VAL A 521 -6.02 16.87 -26.24
CA VAL A 521 -5.34 15.66 -25.74
C VAL A 521 -3.84 15.87 -25.85
N ASN A 522 -3.22 16.35 -24.78
CA ASN A 522 -1.81 16.68 -24.74
C ASN A 522 -1.07 15.77 -23.74
N LYS A 523 0.18 15.43 -24.09
CA LYS A 523 1.08 14.73 -23.16
C LYS A 523 1.69 15.73 -22.20
N ALA A 524 1.52 15.53 -20.90
CA ALA A 524 2.22 16.31 -19.89
C ALA A 524 3.73 15.97 -19.90
N LEU A 525 4.59 16.98 -19.91
CA LEU A 525 6.04 16.89 -20.07
C LEU A 525 6.79 17.69 -19.00
N PRO A 526 8.06 17.39 -18.71
CA PRO A 526 8.93 18.30 -17.98
C PRO A 526 8.94 19.69 -18.61
N ARG A 527 9.20 20.73 -17.80
CA ARG A 527 9.02 22.14 -18.23
C ARG A 527 9.78 22.49 -19.50
N GLU A 528 11.05 22.10 -19.59
CA GLU A 528 11.91 22.43 -20.73
C GLU A 528 11.39 21.75 -22.01
N GLU A 529 11.05 20.47 -21.95
CA GLU A 529 10.45 19.73 -23.07
C GLU A 529 9.08 20.29 -23.46
N ALA A 530 8.27 20.69 -22.49
CA ALA A 530 6.96 21.30 -22.73
C ALA A 530 7.10 22.65 -23.45
N VAL A 531 8.05 23.50 -23.04
CA VAL A 531 8.35 24.77 -23.73
C VAL A 531 8.84 24.51 -25.15
N ALA A 532 9.76 23.57 -25.33
CA ALA A 532 10.29 23.21 -26.64
C ALA A 532 9.19 22.71 -27.60
N LYS A 533 8.24 21.92 -27.07
CA LYS A 533 7.18 21.28 -27.87
C LYS A 533 5.95 22.16 -28.09
N TYR A 534 5.52 22.89 -27.05
CA TYR A 534 4.25 23.61 -27.03
C TYR A 534 4.42 25.15 -27.02
N GLY A 535 5.66 25.63 -26.95
CA GLY A 535 5.96 27.05 -26.79
C GLY A 535 5.74 27.56 -25.35
N PRO A 536 5.82 28.88 -25.13
CA PRO A 536 5.81 29.46 -23.77
C PRO A 536 4.42 29.48 -23.11
N ARG A 537 3.33 29.20 -23.86
CA ARG A 537 1.96 29.19 -23.31
C ARG A 537 1.63 27.84 -22.70
N ILE A 538 2.29 27.55 -21.58
CA ILE A 538 2.11 26.30 -20.82
C ILE A 538 1.65 26.59 -19.40
N LYS A 539 0.98 25.62 -18.79
CA LYS A 539 0.54 25.59 -17.39
C LYS A 539 0.96 24.27 -16.74
N ARG A 540 0.95 24.21 -15.40
CA ARG A 540 1.17 22.94 -14.71
C ARG A 540 0.06 21.94 -15.04
N ALA A 541 0.47 20.71 -15.32
CA ALA A 541 -0.45 19.62 -15.65
C ALA A 541 -1.08 19.01 -14.37
N MET A 542 -2.28 18.48 -14.53
CA MET A 542 -2.99 17.69 -13.50
C MET A 542 -3.27 18.43 -12.18
N THR A 543 -3.24 19.77 -12.16
CA THR A 543 -3.48 20.55 -10.93
C THR A 543 -4.87 20.31 -10.33
N TYR A 544 -5.84 19.90 -11.14
CA TYR A 544 -7.18 19.48 -10.70
C TYR A 544 -7.17 18.29 -9.73
N LYS A 545 -6.08 17.49 -9.69
CA LYS A 545 -5.89 16.41 -8.71
C LYS A 545 -5.36 16.92 -7.37
N GLY A 546 -5.07 18.21 -7.24
CA GLY A 546 -4.43 18.80 -6.06
C GLY A 546 -5.22 18.55 -4.79
N LEU A 547 -6.53 18.85 -4.79
CA LEU A 547 -7.37 18.63 -3.61
C LEU A 547 -7.43 17.15 -3.22
N ASN A 548 -7.58 16.25 -4.19
CA ASN A 548 -7.58 14.81 -3.92
C ASN A 548 -6.28 14.37 -3.25
N ARG A 549 -5.10 14.79 -3.78
CA ARG A 549 -3.80 14.46 -3.18
C ARG A 549 -3.65 15.05 -1.77
N LEU A 550 -4.13 16.28 -1.56
CA LEU A 550 -4.11 16.93 -0.24
C LEU A 550 -4.92 16.14 0.78
N ILE A 551 -6.17 15.83 0.47
CA ILE A 551 -7.10 15.16 1.38
C ILE A 551 -6.67 13.71 1.65
N GLN A 552 -6.39 12.93 0.61
CA GLN A 552 -5.97 11.53 0.78
C GLN A 552 -4.61 11.42 1.47
N GLY A 553 -3.66 12.31 1.16
CA GLY A 553 -2.37 12.33 1.84
C GLY A 553 -2.50 12.70 3.31
N SER A 554 -3.35 13.68 3.62
CA SER A 554 -3.62 14.07 5.02
C SER A 554 -4.34 12.97 5.80
N ALA A 555 -5.26 12.25 5.16
CA ALA A 555 -5.92 11.08 5.73
C ALA A 555 -4.90 9.96 6.03
N ALA A 556 -3.99 9.69 5.11
CA ALA A 556 -2.91 8.72 5.32
C ALA A 556 -1.99 9.14 6.49
N ASP A 557 -1.60 10.41 6.55
CA ASP A 557 -0.77 10.94 7.64
C ASP A 557 -1.47 10.80 9.00
N GLN A 558 -2.77 11.12 9.09
CA GLN A 558 -3.57 10.98 10.29
C GLN A 558 -3.69 9.53 10.75
N THR A 559 -4.00 8.61 9.83
CA THR A 559 -4.11 7.17 10.14
C THR A 559 -2.76 6.62 10.63
N LYS A 560 -1.65 6.98 9.97
CA LYS A 560 -0.30 6.56 10.39
C LYS A 560 0.08 7.12 11.76
N ALA A 561 -0.23 8.37 12.05
CA ALA A 561 -0.04 8.96 13.37
C ALA A 561 -0.88 8.24 14.44
N GLY A 562 -2.12 7.86 14.11
CA GLY A 562 -2.97 7.03 14.97
C GLY A 562 -2.36 5.67 15.27
N MET A 563 -1.83 4.98 14.24
CA MET A 563 -1.15 3.68 14.41
C MET A 563 0.07 3.78 15.33
N VAL A 564 0.89 4.83 15.15
CA VAL A 564 2.06 5.08 16.02
C VAL A 564 1.62 5.37 17.46
N ALA A 565 0.56 6.16 17.66
CA ALA A 565 0.03 6.47 18.99
C ALA A 565 -0.52 5.22 19.68
N LEU A 566 -1.26 4.37 18.96
CA LEU A 566 -1.77 3.10 19.46
C LEU A 566 -0.65 2.15 19.90
N HIS A 567 0.38 2.00 19.06
CA HIS A 567 1.53 1.15 19.39
C HIS A 567 2.27 1.65 20.64
N LYS A 568 2.49 2.96 20.76
CA LYS A 568 3.11 3.57 21.95
C LYS A 568 2.29 3.37 23.22
N ALA A 569 0.97 3.26 23.09
CA ALA A 569 0.06 2.93 24.19
C ALA A 569 -0.03 1.41 24.49
N GLY A 570 0.68 0.58 23.71
CA GLY A 570 0.75 -0.87 23.93
C GLY A 570 -0.36 -1.69 23.29
N PHE A 571 -1.14 -1.09 22.37
CA PHE A 571 -2.17 -1.81 21.64
C PHE A 571 -1.57 -2.74 20.57
N ARG A 572 -2.20 -3.90 20.40
CA ARG A 572 -1.83 -4.87 19.38
C ARG A 572 -2.62 -4.62 18.10
N LEU A 573 -1.93 -4.11 17.08
CA LEU A 573 -2.47 -3.89 15.75
C LEU A 573 -2.53 -5.21 14.99
N LEU A 574 -3.64 -5.46 14.29
CA LEU A 574 -3.84 -6.64 13.45
C LEU A 574 -3.80 -6.29 11.97
N LEU A 575 -4.46 -5.21 11.57
CA LEU A 575 -4.67 -4.87 10.16
C LEU A 575 -4.97 -3.38 10.03
N GLN A 576 -4.61 -2.80 8.89
CA GLN A 576 -5.05 -1.46 8.48
C GLN A 576 -5.72 -1.55 7.11
N VAL A 577 -6.96 -1.06 7.00
CA VAL A 577 -7.74 -1.07 5.75
C VAL A 577 -8.35 0.32 5.54
N HIS A 578 -7.85 1.07 4.57
CA HIS A 578 -8.28 2.44 4.28
C HIS A 578 -8.10 3.41 5.48
N ASP A 579 -9.17 3.73 6.18
CA ASP A 579 -9.27 4.58 7.39
C ASP A 579 -9.51 3.76 8.66
N GLU A 580 -9.69 2.44 8.53
CA GLU A 580 -9.87 1.48 9.64
C GLU A 580 -8.50 0.97 10.14
N VAL A 581 -8.36 0.90 11.47
CA VAL A 581 -7.28 0.17 12.16
C VAL A 581 -7.91 -0.92 13.01
N ALA A 582 -7.63 -2.16 12.67
CA ALA A 582 -8.12 -3.33 13.39
C ALA A 582 -7.13 -3.74 14.50
N LEU A 583 -7.68 -4.04 15.67
CA LEU A 583 -6.96 -4.36 16.89
C LEU A 583 -7.45 -5.68 17.50
N SER A 584 -6.57 -6.32 18.28
CA SER A 584 -6.95 -7.40 19.19
C SER A 584 -7.01 -6.85 20.62
N VAL A 585 -8.22 -6.74 21.17
CA VAL A 585 -8.48 -6.12 22.47
C VAL A 585 -9.08 -7.12 23.46
N ARG A 586 -8.81 -6.95 24.75
CA ARG A 586 -9.33 -7.83 25.82
C ARG A 586 -10.81 -7.61 26.12
N ASN A 587 -11.28 -6.39 25.93
CA ASN A 587 -12.64 -5.98 26.25
C ASN A 587 -13.07 -4.74 25.45
N LYS A 588 -14.32 -4.32 25.62
CA LYS A 588 -14.89 -3.15 24.94
C LYS A 588 -14.23 -1.84 25.35
N ASP A 589 -13.85 -1.69 26.61
CA ASP A 589 -13.28 -0.44 27.12
C ASP A 589 -11.94 -0.14 26.43
N GLU A 590 -11.11 -1.16 26.22
CA GLU A 590 -9.88 -1.02 25.44
C GLU A 590 -10.14 -0.59 23.99
N ALA A 591 -11.20 -1.06 23.36
CA ALA A 591 -11.54 -0.65 22.00
C ALA A 591 -11.90 0.84 21.93
N TYR A 592 -12.67 1.33 22.91
CA TYR A 592 -13.01 2.76 23.00
C TYR A 592 -11.81 3.63 23.40
N GLU A 593 -10.94 3.14 24.29
CA GLU A 593 -9.69 3.82 24.63
C GLU A 593 -8.80 3.98 23.38
N ALA A 594 -8.68 2.94 22.57
CA ALA A 594 -7.95 2.99 21.32
C ALA A 594 -8.55 4.01 20.34
N ALA A 595 -9.88 4.08 20.23
CA ALA A 595 -10.57 5.07 19.40
C ALA A 595 -10.26 6.51 19.84
N GLU A 596 -10.23 6.77 21.17
CA GLU A 596 -9.86 8.08 21.69
C GLU A 596 -8.40 8.45 21.38
N ILE A 597 -7.48 7.49 21.50
CA ILE A 597 -6.07 7.70 21.15
C ILE A 597 -5.93 8.05 19.67
N MET A 598 -6.60 7.32 18.78
CA MET A 598 -6.60 7.61 17.35
C MET A 598 -7.19 8.99 17.05
N ALA A 599 -8.33 9.33 17.64
CA ALA A 599 -9.00 10.62 17.44
C ALA A 599 -8.13 11.81 17.87
N LYS A 600 -7.32 11.64 18.91
CA LYS A 600 -6.43 12.67 19.47
C LYS A 600 -5.03 12.70 18.86
N ALA A 601 -4.68 11.74 17.97
CA ALA A 601 -3.34 11.63 17.42
C ALA A 601 -2.93 12.86 16.58
N VAL A 602 -3.90 13.54 15.96
CA VAL A 602 -3.67 14.76 15.19
C VAL A 602 -4.77 15.77 15.49
N ASN A 603 -4.37 17.02 15.81
CA ASN A 603 -5.32 18.09 16.06
C ASN A 603 -5.86 18.69 14.75
N LEU A 604 -7.18 18.80 14.66
CA LEU A 604 -7.88 19.45 13.55
C LEU A 604 -8.77 20.60 14.07
N GLU A 605 -9.14 21.52 13.19
CA GLU A 605 -10.15 22.56 13.47
C GLU A 605 -11.55 21.96 13.75
N VAL A 606 -11.77 20.75 13.30
CA VAL A 606 -12.97 19.96 13.58
C VAL A 606 -12.59 18.69 14.34
N PRO A 607 -13.37 18.25 15.34
CA PRO A 607 -13.02 17.07 16.13
C PRO A 607 -12.95 15.82 15.23
N SER A 608 -11.86 15.05 15.38
CA SER A 608 -11.81 13.71 14.81
C SER A 608 -12.73 12.79 15.61
N ARG A 609 -13.39 11.86 14.93
CA ARG A 609 -14.18 10.81 15.54
C ARG A 609 -13.77 9.47 14.97
N VAL A 610 -13.77 8.46 15.80
CA VAL A 610 -13.51 7.07 15.43
C VAL A 610 -14.71 6.23 15.84
N ASP A 611 -15.33 5.56 14.88
CA ASP A 611 -16.38 4.59 15.09
C ASP A 611 -15.75 3.26 15.50
N VAL A 612 -16.41 2.52 16.39
CA VAL A 612 -15.88 1.29 16.98
C VAL A 612 -16.86 0.15 16.74
N GLU A 613 -16.44 -0.84 16.00
CA GLU A 613 -17.15 -2.09 15.80
C GLU A 613 -16.39 -3.21 16.51
N ILE A 614 -17.10 -4.07 17.27
CA ILE A 614 -16.47 -5.08 18.14
C ILE A 614 -17.15 -6.43 17.95
N GLY A 615 -16.35 -7.49 17.76
CA GLY A 615 -16.91 -8.83 17.61
C GLY A 615 -15.88 -9.93 17.85
N PRO A 616 -16.30 -11.19 17.72
CA PRO A 616 -15.40 -12.34 17.85
C PRO A 616 -14.50 -12.54 16.63
N SER A 617 -14.80 -11.87 15.51
CA SER A 617 -14.04 -11.89 14.25
C SER A 617 -14.22 -10.57 13.49
N TRP A 618 -13.43 -10.34 12.45
CA TRP A 618 -13.59 -9.15 11.60
C TRP A 618 -14.97 -9.08 10.92
N GLY A 619 -15.55 -10.21 10.52
CA GLY A 619 -16.86 -10.23 9.84
C GLY A 619 -18.05 -10.15 10.78
N GLU A 620 -17.83 -10.31 12.08
CA GLU A 620 -18.86 -10.28 13.13
C GLU A 620 -18.69 -9.07 14.06
N ALA A 621 -17.74 -8.18 13.76
CA ALA A 621 -17.64 -6.88 14.39
C ALA A 621 -18.79 -5.98 13.92
N ALA A 622 -19.52 -5.39 14.89
CA ALA A 622 -20.70 -4.54 14.67
C ALA A 622 -20.87 -3.52 15.83
#